data_d0ee9bae5df7850dd38212a3f9b6788b
#
_entry.id   d0ee9bae5df7850dd38212a3f9b6788b
#
_cell.length_a   1.000
_cell.length_b   1.000
_cell.length_c   1.000
_cell.angle_alpha   90.00
_cell.angle_beta   90.00
_cell.angle_gamma   90.00
#
_symmetry.space_group_name_H-M   'P 1'
#
loop_
_entity.id
_entity.type
_entity.pdbx_description
1 polymer ?
#
loop_
_entity_poly.entity_id
_entity_poly.type
_entity_poly.pdbx_seq_one_letter_code
_entity_poly.pdbx_strand_id
1 'polypeptide(L)'
;MNRARQCLMVMASLALAAGALTGTATAAPPGTAPPAQEQLLTTLDPQRLAASGPRQESMSAALPAGKTCTDLPASKGRKDGARACTEVTRTAGSRTAVPLAAGTCSVQPGYYHFDRHSYCLSDARLTYTLYDPVNGSVKGVGEISLSGSATLDARSGWWNELFTATVTRLEGNVRSLAVKLTASCANSCGMLNADAWGTKVLVLGQSASSHVTFSSYPARGTVTQITPQYALQLYQPGDTPGDWSHNWSLPTKVRCDAESAGYGCVIGQIRVQLNLPLSQWGAAAATYWYGQAALVDHWGAPDNPLRRNKNEAQAIANRYRTCKEGSSIPFYKQDDIPTDSCDEYPFAGTFQGGKDGGSCAEILPKFEGGTWKIYYFLDRKPTGYEPCVRGHVPLKQNTDAGGEVGRFIQDERVLDAEQFTVSTEG
;
A
#
# COMPACT_ATOMS: atom_id res chain seq x y z
N MET A 1 -29.45 25.37 35.25
CA MET A 1 -28.90 25.43 36.62
C MET A 1 -27.45 24.95 36.56
N ASN A 2 -26.61 25.94 36.63
CA ASN A 2 -25.20 26.05 36.93
C ASN A 2 -24.53 24.93 37.73
N ARG A 3 -23.32 24.54 37.27
CA ARG A 3 -22.11 24.60 38.09
C ARG A 3 -20.84 24.37 37.22
N ALA A 4 -20.18 25.50 36.95
CA ALA A 4 -18.77 25.55 36.58
C ALA A 4 -17.90 25.10 37.76
N ARG A 5 -16.81 24.37 37.52
CA ARG A 5 -15.70 24.23 38.48
C ARG A 5 -14.40 24.63 37.75
N GLN A 6 -13.96 25.83 38.12
CA GLN A 6 -12.58 26.33 37.94
C GLN A 6 -11.66 25.53 38.86
N CYS A 7 -10.52 25.05 38.33
CA CYS A 7 -9.36 24.65 39.11
C CYS A 7 -8.28 25.72 38.98
N LEU A 8 -7.95 26.31 40.10
CA LEU A 8 -6.89 27.29 40.34
C LEU A 8 -5.53 26.60 40.26
N MET A 9 -4.61 27.21 39.50
CA MET A 9 -3.18 26.93 39.63
C MET A 9 -2.59 27.70 40.78
N VAL A 10 -1.92 27.00 41.67
CA VAL A 10 -1.09 27.58 42.75
C VAL A 10 0.36 27.55 42.25
N MET A 11 0.91 28.76 42.07
CA MET A 11 2.36 28.96 41.85
C MET A 11 3.00 29.02 43.26
N ALA A 12 3.93 28.12 43.51
CA ALA A 12 4.83 28.21 44.66
C ALA A 12 6.19 28.70 44.21
N SER A 13 6.48 29.95 44.55
CA SER A 13 7.81 30.56 44.37
C SER A 13 8.69 30.18 45.54
N LEU A 14 9.80 29.47 45.33
CA LEU A 14 10.89 29.35 46.30
C LEU A 14 12.06 30.19 45.81
N ALA A 15 12.31 31.28 46.54
CA ALA A 15 13.54 32.04 46.44
C ALA A 15 14.61 31.39 47.34
N LEU A 16 15.75 31.06 46.79
CA LEU A 16 16.97 30.77 47.55
C LEU A 16 18.08 31.74 47.14
N ALA A 17 18.62 32.35 48.16
CA ALA A 17 19.56 33.45 48.09
C ALA A 17 20.98 33.05 47.68
N ALA A 18 21.63 34.02 47.13
CA ALA A 18 22.95 34.16 46.56
C ALA A 18 24.11 33.70 47.44
N GLY A 19 25.08 33.06 46.80
CA GLY A 19 26.49 33.05 47.22
C GLY A 19 27.34 33.45 46.02
N ALA A 20 27.81 34.67 45.97
CA ALA A 20 28.69 35.15 44.95
C ALA A 20 30.12 34.60 45.18
N LEU A 21 30.60 33.81 44.21
CA LEU A 21 32.01 33.59 44.00
C LEU A 21 32.35 34.07 42.59
N THR A 22 32.96 35.25 42.49
CA THR A 22 33.48 35.85 41.26
C THR A 22 34.76 35.10 40.85
N GLY A 23 34.58 34.14 39.96
CA GLY A 23 35.66 33.58 39.15
C GLY A 23 35.39 33.96 37.71
N THR A 24 36.07 34.98 37.18
CA THR A 24 36.08 35.32 35.75
C THR A 24 36.84 34.26 34.97
N ALA A 25 36.15 33.17 34.59
CA ALA A 25 36.63 32.33 33.50
C ALA A 25 36.22 33.02 32.21
N THR A 26 37.13 33.71 31.56
CA THR A 26 37.04 34.12 30.18
C THR A 26 36.90 32.86 29.33
N ALA A 27 35.65 32.53 28.93
CA ALA A 27 35.41 31.54 27.88
C ALA A 27 36.11 32.06 26.60
N ALA A 28 37.10 31.32 26.13
CA ALA A 28 37.64 31.56 24.78
C ALA A 28 36.47 31.52 23.77
N PRO A 29 36.46 32.41 22.77
CA PRO A 29 35.46 32.36 21.72
C PRO A 29 35.54 30.97 21.08
N PRO A 30 34.41 30.35 20.71
CA PRO A 30 34.42 29.09 19.98
C PRO A 30 35.27 29.31 18.73
N GLY A 31 36.43 28.64 18.67
CA GLY A 31 37.32 28.69 17.52
C GLY A 31 36.50 28.25 16.31
N THR A 32 36.37 29.10 15.32
CA THR A 32 35.91 28.70 13.99
C THR A 32 36.86 27.62 13.52
N ALA A 33 36.36 26.39 13.36
CA ALA A 33 37.12 25.33 12.72
C ALA A 33 37.58 25.85 11.34
N PRO A 34 38.83 25.59 10.91
CA PRO A 34 39.23 25.95 9.55
C PRO A 34 38.24 25.34 8.56
N PRO A 35 37.92 26.01 7.43
CA PRO A 35 37.01 25.47 6.45
C PRO A 35 37.45 24.08 6.05
N ALA A 36 36.63 23.07 6.32
CA ALA A 36 36.93 21.69 6.00
C ALA A 36 37.10 21.58 4.48
N GLN A 37 38.23 21.05 4.04
CA GLN A 37 38.48 20.83 2.62
C GLN A 37 37.56 19.71 2.13
N GLU A 38 36.73 20.02 1.10
CA GLU A 38 35.81 19.08 0.47
C GLU A 38 36.39 18.51 -0.81
N GLN A 39 36.06 17.27 -1.10
CA GLN A 39 36.43 16.61 -2.35
C GLN A 39 35.20 15.93 -2.99
N LEU A 40 35.11 16.01 -4.31
CA LEU A 40 34.07 15.31 -5.08
C LEU A 40 34.22 13.80 -4.93
N LEU A 41 33.18 13.14 -4.46
CA LEU A 41 33.10 11.69 -4.33
C LEU A 41 32.50 11.04 -5.57
N THR A 42 31.34 11.53 -6.00
CA THR A 42 30.63 11.03 -7.18
C THR A 42 29.65 12.07 -7.72
N THR A 43 29.22 11.85 -8.96
CA THR A 43 28.14 12.61 -9.60
C THR A 43 26.95 11.66 -9.82
N LEU A 44 25.75 12.11 -9.48
CA LEU A 44 24.56 11.32 -9.74
C LEU A 44 24.27 11.29 -11.24
N ASP A 45 24.24 10.08 -11.80
CA ASP A 45 23.92 9.86 -13.19
C ASP A 45 22.39 9.82 -13.38
N PRO A 46 21.79 10.81 -14.06
CA PRO A 46 20.34 10.83 -14.29
C PRO A 46 19.81 9.60 -15.04
N GLN A 47 20.67 8.94 -15.86
CA GLN A 47 20.26 7.75 -16.61
C GLN A 47 20.17 6.50 -15.72
N ARG A 48 21.03 6.39 -14.71
CA ARG A 48 20.91 5.34 -13.69
C ARG A 48 19.69 5.54 -12.80
N LEU A 49 19.33 6.77 -12.53
CA LEU A 49 18.12 7.13 -11.78
C LEU A 49 16.84 6.80 -12.54
N ALA A 50 16.80 6.99 -13.86
CA ALA A 50 15.63 6.69 -14.69
C ALA A 50 15.41 5.19 -14.92
N ALA A 51 16.41 4.33 -14.71
CA ALA A 51 16.33 2.90 -15.00
C ALA A 51 15.54 2.09 -13.96
N SER A 52 15.37 2.60 -12.76
CA SER A 52 14.74 1.92 -11.64
C SER A 52 13.37 2.50 -11.21
N GLY A 53 12.69 3.26 -12.07
CA GLY A 53 11.44 3.99 -11.83
C GLY A 53 10.44 3.37 -10.83
N PRO A 54 9.50 4.13 -10.28
CA PRO A 54 8.64 3.70 -9.18
C PRO A 54 7.92 2.41 -9.54
N ARG A 55 8.25 1.33 -8.87
CA ARG A 55 7.61 0.02 -9.02
C ARG A 55 6.67 -0.20 -7.84
N GLN A 56 5.44 0.27 -7.97
CA GLN A 56 4.41 -0.17 -7.04
C GLN A 56 4.22 -1.69 -7.23
N GLU A 57 4.39 -2.44 -6.17
CA GLU A 57 4.12 -3.87 -6.21
C GLU A 57 2.62 -4.10 -6.42
N SER A 58 2.33 -5.13 -7.18
CA SER A 58 0.96 -5.61 -7.41
C SER A 58 0.94 -7.12 -7.36
N MET A 59 -0.23 -7.70 -7.15
CA MET A 59 -0.42 -9.14 -7.09
C MET A 59 -1.54 -9.54 -8.02
N SER A 60 -1.42 -10.72 -8.64
CA SER A 60 -2.49 -11.31 -9.43
C SER A 60 -2.80 -12.72 -8.94
N ALA A 61 -4.08 -13.07 -8.91
CA ALA A 61 -4.54 -14.40 -8.52
C ALA A 61 -5.71 -14.85 -9.38
N ALA A 62 -5.73 -16.10 -9.80
CA ALA A 62 -6.83 -16.66 -10.58
C ALA A 62 -8.10 -16.80 -9.75
N LEU A 63 -9.27 -16.54 -10.37
CA LEU A 63 -10.53 -16.99 -9.82
C LEU A 63 -10.50 -18.54 -9.73
N PRO A 64 -10.90 -19.16 -8.61
CA PRO A 64 -10.91 -20.60 -8.49
C PRO A 64 -11.73 -21.25 -9.62
N ALA A 65 -11.13 -22.21 -10.33
CA ALA A 65 -11.86 -23.03 -11.28
C ALA A 65 -12.73 -24.03 -10.54
N GLY A 66 -13.85 -24.39 -11.10
CA GLY A 66 -14.74 -25.38 -10.52
C GLY A 66 -15.90 -25.69 -11.44
N LYS A 67 -16.40 -26.94 -11.34
CA LYS A 67 -17.59 -27.42 -12.00
C LYS A 67 -18.53 -27.98 -10.96
N THR A 68 -19.76 -27.47 -10.94
CA THR A 68 -20.82 -27.95 -10.07
C THR A 68 -22.00 -28.38 -10.93
N CYS A 69 -22.53 -29.55 -10.68
CA CYS A 69 -23.69 -30.09 -11.43
C CYS A 69 -24.82 -30.43 -10.48
N THR A 70 -26.07 -30.30 -10.97
CA THR A 70 -27.28 -30.70 -10.28
C THR A 70 -28.27 -31.36 -11.24
N ASP A 71 -29.04 -32.30 -10.74
CA ASP A 71 -30.16 -32.89 -11.49
C ASP A 71 -31.38 -32.05 -11.26
N LEU A 72 -32.02 -31.63 -12.36
CA LEU A 72 -33.18 -30.78 -12.38
C LEU A 72 -34.45 -31.63 -12.59
N PRO A 73 -35.48 -31.49 -11.73
CA PRO A 73 -36.75 -32.19 -11.95
C PRO A 73 -37.46 -31.64 -13.18
N ALA A 74 -38.49 -32.37 -13.65
CA ALA A 74 -39.40 -31.84 -14.65
C ALA A 74 -40.03 -30.51 -14.18
N SER A 75 -40.20 -29.54 -15.10
CA SER A 75 -40.74 -28.23 -14.80
C SER A 75 -41.74 -27.78 -15.87
N LYS A 76 -42.42 -26.64 -15.66
CA LYS A 76 -43.45 -26.12 -16.56
C LYS A 76 -42.97 -25.94 -18.03
N GLY A 77 -41.65 -25.76 -18.22
CA GLY A 77 -41.01 -25.62 -19.54
C GLY A 77 -40.24 -26.86 -20.01
N ARG A 78 -40.18 -27.90 -19.21
CA ARG A 78 -39.37 -29.12 -19.45
C ARG A 78 -40.10 -30.34 -18.92
N LYS A 79 -40.64 -31.17 -19.84
CA LYS A 79 -41.44 -32.35 -19.50
C LYS A 79 -40.64 -33.45 -18.82
N ASP A 80 -39.35 -33.58 -19.21
CA ASP A 80 -38.39 -34.54 -18.64
C ASP A 80 -37.42 -33.82 -17.72
N GLY A 81 -36.82 -34.52 -16.78
CA GLY A 81 -35.69 -33.99 -15.98
C GLY A 81 -34.55 -33.53 -16.90
N ALA A 82 -33.57 -32.88 -16.31
CA ALA A 82 -32.34 -32.52 -16.98
C ALA A 82 -31.20 -32.53 -15.98
N ARG A 83 -29.95 -32.50 -16.46
CA ARG A 83 -28.79 -32.23 -15.63
C ARG A 83 -28.20 -30.88 -16.05
N ALA A 84 -27.98 -30.00 -15.13
CA ALA A 84 -27.34 -28.73 -15.37
C ALA A 84 -25.98 -28.65 -14.68
N CYS A 85 -24.99 -28.11 -15.37
CA CYS A 85 -23.67 -27.88 -14.79
C CYS A 85 -23.26 -26.42 -14.99
N THR A 86 -22.69 -25.81 -13.97
CA THR A 86 -22.02 -24.50 -14.05
C THR A 86 -20.53 -24.70 -13.86
N GLU A 87 -19.75 -24.11 -14.73
CA GLU A 87 -18.29 -24.28 -14.76
C GLU A 87 -17.62 -22.90 -14.93
N VAL A 88 -16.58 -22.62 -14.12
CA VAL A 88 -15.66 -21.51 -14.36
C VAL A 88 -14.56 -21.98 -15.28
N THR A 89 -14.53 -21.38 -16.47
CA THR A 89 -13.51 -21.69 -17.48
C THR A 89 -12.46 -20.59 -17.52
N ARG A 90 -11.18 -21.00 -17.51
CA ARG A 90 -10.05 -20.11 -17.76
C ARG A 90 -9.77 -20.11 -19.24
N THR A 91 -9.97 -19.00 -19.91
CA THR A 91 -9.51 -18.84 -21.29
C THR A 91 -8.06 -18.31 -21.26
N ALA A 92 -7.15 -19.01 -21.95
CA ALA A 92 -5.88 -18.43 -22.29
C ALA A 92 -6.13 -17.28 -23.29
N GLY A 93 -6.09 -16.05 -22.82
CA GLY A 93 -6.37 -14.85 -23.61
C GLY A 93 -5.34 -13.75 -23.34
N SER A 94 -5.23 -12.81 -24.27
CA SER A 94 -4.49 -11.56 -24.05
C SER A 94 -5.11 -10.78 -22.92
N ARG A 95 -4.31 -9.96 -22.22
CA ARG A 95 -4.79 -9.06 -21.17
C ARG A 95 -5.90 -8.17 -21.72
N THR A 96 -7.05 -8.20 -21.08
CA THR A 96 -8.19 -7.36 -21.43
C THR A 96 -8.24 -6.20 -20.43
N ALA A 97 -8.27 -4.97 -20.92
CA ALA A 97 -8.47 -3.80 -20.08
C ALA A 97 -9.97 -3.63 -19.78
N VAL A 98 -10.36 -3.74 -18.53
CA VAL A 98 -11.72 -3.46 -18.06
C VAL A 98 -11.72 -2.07 -17.42
N PRO A 99 -12.59 -1.13 -17.89
CA PRO A 99 -12.71 0.18 -17.25
C PRO A 99 -13.16 0.03 -15.79
N LEU A 100 -12.50 0.71 -14.88
CA LEU A 100 -12.85 0.78 -13.46
C LEU A 100 -13.32 2.19 -13.11
N ALA A 101 -14.07 2.31 -12.02
CA ALA A 101 -14.38 3.63 -11.43
C ALA A 101 -13.12 4.42 -11.01
N ALA A 102 -11.98 3.75 -10.83
CA ALA A 102 -10.68 4.32 -10.44
C ALA A 102 -9.53 4.02 -11.43
N GLY A 103 -9.83 3.58 -12.67
CA GLY A 103 -8.79 3.24 -13.66
C GLY A 103 -9.16 2.06 -14.55
N THR A 104 -8.17 1.42 -15.16
CA THR A 104 -8.35 0.22 -16.00
C THR A 104 -7.78 -1.02 -15.29
N CYS A 105 -8.59 -2.08 -15.21
CA CYS A 105 -8.12 -3.39 -14.78
C CYS A 105 -7.44 -4.09 -15.97
N SER A 106 -6.12 -4.13 -15.97
CA SER A 106 -5.35 -4.79 -17.03
C SER A 106 -4.76 -6.09 -16.53
N VAL A 107 -5.55 -7.16 -16.56
CA VAL A 107 -5.16 -8.50 -16.13
C VAL A 107 -5.73 -9.55 -17.09
N GLN A 108 -5.23 -10.77 -17.03
CA GLN A 108 -5.76 -11.87 -17.83
C GLN A 108 -7.22 -12.17 -17.46
N PRO A 109 -8.07 -12.56 -18.42
CA PRO A 109 -9.45 -12.97 -18.16
C PRO A 109 -9.52 -14.07 -17.08
N GLY A 110 -10.42 -13.89 -16.11
CA GLY A 110 -10.57 -14.80 -14.98
C GLY A 110 -9.53 -14.64 -13.86
N TYR A 111 -8.76 -13.57 -13.88
CA TYR A 111 -7.82 -13.24 -12.81
C TYR A 111 -8.22 -11.96 -12.07
N TYR A 112 -7.92 -11.96 -10.78
CA TYR A 112 -7.85 -10.75 -9.97
C TYR A 112 -6.51 -10.06 -10.14
N HIS A 113 -6.53 -8.74 -10.09
CA HIS A 113 -5.36 -7.88 -9.89
C HIS A 113 -5.56 -7.09 -8.61
N PHE A 114 -4.49 -6.92 -7.83
CA PHE A 114 -4.49 -6.23 -6.55
C PHE A 114 -3.38 -5.20 -6.51
N ASP A 115 -3.74 -3.98 -6.17
CA ASP A 115 -2.85 -2.92 -5.75
C ASP A 115 -3.10 -2.62 -4.26
N ARG A 116 -2.31 -1.73 -3.68
CA ARG A 116 -2.47 -1.36 -2.26
C ARG A 116 -3.88 -0.88 -1.92
N HIS A 117 -4.49 -0.08 -2.79
CA HIS A 117 -5.77 0.60 -2.58
C HIS A 117 -6.88 0.14 -3.50
N SER A 118 -6.66 -0.87 -4.30
CA SER A 118 -7.67 -1.36 -5.23
C SER A 118 -7.50 -2.83 -5.58
N TYR A 119 -8.58 -3.42 -6.07
CA TYR A 119 -8.53 -4.71 -6.73
C TYR A 119 -9.60 -4.80 -7.81
N CYS A 120 -9.37 -5.67 -8.78
CA CYS A 120 -10.34 -5.93 -9.83
C CYS A 120 -10.29 -7.38 -10.31
N LEU A 121 -11.43 -7.89 -10.78
CA LEU A 121 -11.59 -9.15 -11.49
C LEU A 121 -11.90 -8.83 -12.95
N SER A 122 -11.12 -9.39 -13.87
CA SER A 122 -11.35 -9.22 -15.30
C SER A 122 -12.04 -10.44 -15.88
N ASP A 123 -13.14 -10.22 -16.59
CA ASP A 123 -13.79 -11.12 -17.58
C ASP A 123 -13.71 -12.63 -17.21
N ALA A 124 -14.16 -12.98 -16.01
CA ALA A 124 -14.26 -14.37 -15.60
C ALA A 124 -15.44 -15.03 -16.32
N ARG A 125 -15.18 -16.10 -17.06
CA ARG A 125 -16.21 -16.81 -17.81
C ARG A 125 -16.83 -17.93 -17.02
N LEU A 126 -18.16 -17.89 -16.91
CA LEU A 126 -18.94 -18.95 -16.29
C LEU A 126 -19.91 -19.51 -17.33
N THR A 127 -19.81 -20.81 -17.54
CA THR A 127 -20.61 -21.54 -18.52
C THR A 127 -21.66 -22.40 -17.81
N TYR A 128 -22.93 -22.19 -18.14
CA TYR A 128 -24.04 -23.06 -17.78
C TYR A 128 -24.29 -24.03 -18.92
N THR A 129 -24.27 -25.33 -18.66
CA THR A 129 -24.56 -26.37 -19.66
C THR A 129 -25.75 -27.22 -19.21
N LEU A 130 -26.74 -27.32 -20.06
CA LEU A 130 -27.92 -28.18 -19.89
C LEU A 130 -27.72 -29.48 -20.64
N TYR A 131 -27.84 -30.60 -19.94
CA TYR A 131 -27.70 -31.94 -20.50
C TYR A 131 -29.04 -32.71 -20.51
N ASP A 132 -29.18 -33.58 -21.49
CA ASP A 132 -30.21 -34.61 -21.49
C ASP A 132 -29.94 -35.62 -20.36
N PRO A 133 -30.93 -35.91 -19.51
CA PRO A 133 -30.70 -36.79 -18.36
C PRO A 133 -30.54 -38.27 -18.75
N VAL A 134 -31.00 -38.66 -19.96
CA VAL A 134 -31.01 -40.09 -20.41
C VAL A 134 -29.68 -40.42 -21.12
N ASN A 135 -29.27 -39.59 -22.06
CA ASN A 135 -28.11 -39.88 -22.91
C ASN A 135 -26.92 -38.94 -22.71
N GLY A 136 -27.03 -37.97 -21.82
CA GLY A 136 -25.94 -37.03 -21.49
C GLY A 136 -25.59 -36.03 -22.60
N SER A 137 -26.41 -35.95 -23.68
CA SER A 137 -26.15 -34.98 -24.77
C SER A 137 -26.41 -33.56 -24.33
N VAL A 138 -25.63 -32.58 -24.85
CA VAL A 138 -25.83 -31.15 -24.59
C VAL A 138 -27.09 -30.67 -25.25
N LYS A 139 -28.04 -30.16 -24.49
CA LYS A 139 -29.31 -29.56 -24.94
C LYS A 139 -29.22 -28.05 -25.11
N GLY A 140 -28.30 -27.41 -24.41
CA GLY A 140 -28.10 -25.97 -24.54
C GLY A 140 -26.94 -25.46 -23.65
N VAL A 141 -26.44 -24.29 -24.01
CA VAL A 141 -25.34 -23.64 -23.32
C VAL A 141 -25.70 -22.17 -23.12
N GLY A 142 -25.37 -21.66 -21.96
CA GLY A 142 -25.34 -20.23 -21.65
C GLY A 142 -24.00 -19.83 -21.03
N GLU A 143 -23.51 -18.66 -21.38
CA GLU A 143 -22.25 -18.15 -20.83
C GLU A 143 -22.43 -16.71 -20.35
N ILE A 144 -21.81 -16.40 -19.22
CA ILE A 144 -21.67 -15.04 -18.73
C ILE A 144 -20.20 -14.67 -18.59
N SER A 145 -19.92 -13.39 -18.79
CA SER A 145 -18.69 -12.72 -18.34
C SER A 145 -18.98 -12.03 -17.01
N LEU A 146 -18.14 -12.27 -16.00
CA LEU A 146 -18.21 -11.63 -14.70
C LEU A 146 -16.97 -10.76 -14.50
N SER A 147 -17.20 -9.48 -14.21
CA SER A 147 -16.14 -8.53 -13.82
C SER A 147 -16.48 -7.93 -12.46
N GLY A 148 -15.43 -7.57 -11.71
CA GLY A 148 -15.58 -6.93 -10.40
C GLY A 148 -14.50 -5.89 -10.18
N SER A 149 -14.78 -4.87 -9.35
CA SER A 149 -13.78 -3.88 -8.97
C SER A 149 -14.10 -3.22 -7.64
N ALA A 150 -13.06 -2.91 -6.87
CA ALA A 150 -13.15 -2.17 -5.63
C ALA A 150 -12.02 -1.16 -5.48
N THR A 151 -12.32 -0.05 -4.84
CA THR A 151 -11.34 0.93 -4.35
C THR A 151 -11.44 0.99 -2.83
N LEU A 152 -10.30 0.82 -2.18
CA LEU A 152 -10.15 0.90 -0.74
C LEU A 152 -9.71 2.30 -0.35
N ASP A 153 -10.19 2.80 0.78
CA ASP A 153 -9.82 4.12 1.29
C ASP A 153 -8.96 3.98 2.55
N ALA A 154 -7.77 4.57 2.51
CA ALA A 154 -6.87 4.63 3.65
C ALA A 154 -7.43 5.42 4.84
N ARG A 155 -8.52 6.14 4.66
CA ARG A 155 -9.16 7.00 5.68
C ARG A 155 -10.60 6.64 5.97
N SER A 156 -11.07 5.49 5.46
CA SER A 156 -12.41 4.98 5.69
C SER A 156 -12.42 3.49 6.04
N GLY A 157 -13.27 3.12 6.98
CA GLY A 157 -13.50 1.71 7.34
C GLY A 157 -14.49 1.00 6.42
N TRP A 158 -14.94 1.60 5.32
CA TRP A 158 -15.85 0.97 4.37
C TRP A 158 -15.37 1.14 2.93
N TRP A 159 -15.77 0.20 2.06
CA TRP A 159 -15.52 0.26 0.61
C TRP A 159 -16.66 -0.39 -0.16
N ASN A 160 -16.79 -0.01 -1.42
CA ASN A 160 -17.74 -0.60 -2.35
C ASN A 160 -17.01 -1.49 -3.35
N GLU A 161 -17.62 -2.65 -3.64
CA GLU A 161 -17.22 -3.52 -4.71
C GLU A 161 -18.34 -3.58 -5.76
N LEU A 162 -18.03 -3.15 -6.97
CA LEU A 162 -18.93 -3.23 -8.12
C LEU A 162 -18.76 -4.59 -8.79
N PHE A 163 -19.86 -5.29 -9.01
CA PHE A 163 -19.89 -6.47 -9.88
C PHE A 163 -20.79 -6.23 -11.09
N THR A 164 -20.33 -6.75 -12.23
CA THR A 164 -21.09 -6.75 -13.49
C THR A 164 -21.04 -8.14 -14.10
N ALA A 165 -22.22 -8.71 -14.37
CA ALA A 165 -22.37 -9.95 -15.13
C ALA A 165 -23.06 -9.65 -16.46
N THR A 166 -22.49 -10.11 -17.56
CA THR A 166 -23.03 -9.91 -18.91
C THR A 166 -23.21 -11.27 -19.58
N VAL A 167 -24.40 -11.52 -20.19
CA VAL A 167 -24.62 -12.74 -20.95
C VAL A 167 -23.94 -12.62 -22.32
N THR A 168 -22.96 -13.49 -22.56
CA THR A 168 -22.11 -13.46 -23.77
C THR A 168 -22.46 -14.54 -24.79
N ARG A 169 -23.19 -15.63 -24.35
CA ARG A 169 -23.58 -16.72 -25.24
C ARG A 169 -24.87 -17.39 -24.75
N LEU A 170 -25.78 -17.70 -25.67
CA LEU A 170 -26.98 -18.53 -25.45
C LEU A 170 -27.17 -19.43 -26.66
N GLU A 171 -27.27 -20.74 -26.44
CA GLU A 171 -27.43 -21.73 -27.49
C GLU A 171 -28.42 -22.86 -27.11
N GLY A 172 -28.96 -23.52 -28.10
CA GLY A 172 -29.88 -24.65 -27.92
C GLY A 172 -31.14 -24.27 -27.13
N ASN A 173 -31.42 -25.01 -26.07
CA ASN A 173 -32.62 -24.80 -25.22
C ASN A 173 -32.41 -23.73 -24.15
N VAL A 174 -31.23 -23.13 -24.03
CA VAL A 174 -30.96 -22.03 -23.11
C VAL A 174 -31.20 -20.70 -23.83
N ARG A 175 -32.29 -19.99 -23.50
CA ARG A 175 -32.72 -18.73 -24.14
C ARG A 175 -32.49 -17.49 -23.26
N SER A 176 -32.33 -17.70 -21.97
CA SER A 176 -32.00 -16.68 -20.97
C SER A 176 -31.36 -17.36 -19.77
N LEU A 177 -30.69 -16.58 -18.95
CA LEU A 177 -30.10 -17.04 -17.71
C LEU A 177 -30.62 -16.22 -16.53
N ALA A 178 -30.98 -16.89 -15.46
CA ALA A 178 -31.19 -16.28 -14.16
C ALA A 178 -29.84 -16.23 -13.43
N VAL A 179 -29.44 -15.05 -13.00
CA VAL A 179 -28.15 -14.79 -12.33
C VAL A 179 -28.44 -14.20 -10.98
N LYS A 180 -27.83 -14.75 -9.93
CA LYS A 180 -27.87 -14.20 -8.58
C LYS A 180 -26.48 -14.22 -7.98
N LEU A 181 -26.00 -13.07 -7.50
CA LEU A 181 -24.75 -12.94 -6.74
C LEU A 181 -25.08 -12.53 -5.32
N THR A 182 -24.60 -13.31 -4.37
CA THR A 182 -24.60 -12.99 -2.95
C THR A 182 -23.18 -12.86 -2.44
N ALA A 183 -22.97 -11.95 -1.51
CA ALA A 183 -21.71 -11.76 -0.82
C ALA A 183 -21.87 -12.03 0.68
N SER A 184 -20.79 -12.43 1.29
CA SER A 184 -20.65 -12.56 2.73
C SER A 184 -19.24 -12.18 3.14
N CYS A 185 -18.95 -12.07 4.41
CA CYS A 185 -17.60 -11.88 4.88
C CYS A 185 -17.35 -12.65 6.16
N ALA A 186 -16.14 -13.18 6.28
CA ALA A 186 -15.65 -13.74 7.53
C ALA A 186 -14.94 -12.67 8.36
N ASN A 187 -15.06 -12.79 9.69
CA ASN A 187 -14.36 -11.98 10.68
C ASN A 187 -14.78 -10.49 10.74
N SER A 188 -15.66 -10.15 11.68
CA SER A 188 -15.97 -8.77 12.16
C SER A 188 -16.13 -7.73 11.04
N CYS A 189 -16.92 -8.06 10.03
CA CYS A 189 -17.20 -7.22 8.89
C CYS A 189 -18.69 -6.92 8.83
N GLY A 190 -19.04 -5.66 8.64
CA GLY A 190 -20.38 -5.22 8.31
C GLY A 190 -20.60 -5.25 6.80
N MET A 191 -21.84 -5.47 6.38
CA MET A 191 -22.21 -5.48 4.98
C MET A 191 -23.54 -4.77 4.74
N LEU A 192 -23.59 -4.09 3.59
CA LEU A 192 -24.84 -3.62 2.98
C LEU A 192 -24.95 -4.23 1.58
N ASN A 193 -26.20 -4.48 1.13
CA ASN A 193 -26.46 -5.06 -0.19
C ASN A 193 -25.78 -6.42 -0.39
N ALA A 194 -25.83 -7.30 0.62
CA ALA A 194 -25.27 -8.65 0.54
C ALA A 194 -25.83 -9.47 -0.64
N ASP A 195 -27.09 -9.19 -1.05
CA ASP A 195 -27.70 -9.70 -2.27
C ASP A 195 -27.53 -8.65 -3.38
N ALA A 196 -26.37 -8.69 -4.05
CA ALA A 196 -25.92 -7.66 -4.97
C ALA A 196 -26.96 -7.34 -6.06
N TRP A 197 -27.57 -8.37 -6.66
CA TRP A 197 -28.53 -8.17 -7.76
C TRP A 197 -29.96 -8.65 -7.45
N GLY A 198 -30.18 -9.40 -6.38
CA GLY A 198 -31.30 -10.30 -6.32
C GLY A 198 -31.20 -11.32 -7.44
N THR A 199 -32.32 -11.90 -7.85
CA THR A 199 -32.34 -12.73 -9.05
C THR A 199 -32.66 -11.85 -10.28
N LYS A 200 -31.73 -11.80 -11.25
CA LYS A 200 -31.93 -11.12 -12.56
C LYS A 200 -32.02 -12.13 -13.67
N VAL A 201 -33.04 -11.98 -14.53
CA VAL A 201 -33.13 -12.77 -15.75
C VAL A 201 -32.57 -11.94 -16.90
N LEU A 202 -31.54 -12.49 -17.55
CA LEU A 202 -30.80 -11.81 -18.61
C LEU A 202 -30.85 -12.61 -19.91
N VAL A 203 -30.97 -11.91 -21.03
CA VAL A 203 -30.81 -12.45 -22.37
C VAL A 203 -29.48 -12.03 -22.97
N LEU A 204 -29.15 -12.56 -24.16
CA LEU A 204 -27.90 -12.28 -24.84
C LEU A 204 -27.60 -10.78 -24.93
N GLY A 205 -26.41 -10.38 -24.51
CA GLY A 205 -25.92 -8.99 -24.48
C GLY A 205 -26.41 -8.15 -23.29
N GLN A 206 -27.33 -8.65 -22.47
CA GLN A 206 -27.81 -7.94 -21.29
C GLN A 206 -26.82 -8.12 -20.12
N SER A 207 -26.77 -7.10 -19.26
CA SER A 207 -25.94 -7.06 -18.08
C SER A 207 -26.74 -6.76 -16.81
N ALA A 208 -26.25 -7.25 -15.68
CA ALA A 208 -26.65 -6.83 -14.34
C ALA A 208 -25.41 -6.25 -13.62
N SER A 209 -25.57 -5.06 -13.06
CA SER A 209 -24.50 -4.41 -12.27
C SER A 209 -25.04 -3.94 -10.93
N SER A 210 -24.27 -4.10 -9.86
CA SER A 210 -24.60 -3.57 -8.54
C SER A 210 -23.37 -3.53 -7.65
N HIS A 211 -23.47 -2.80 -6.54
CA HIS A 211 -22.42 -2.71 -5.52
C HIS A 211 -22.77 -3.55 -4.30
N VAL A 212 -21.74 -4.19 -3.74
CA VAL A 212 -21.74 -4.70 -2.38
C VAL A 212 -20.89 -3.75 -1.54
N THR A 213 -21.41 -3.31 -0.41
CA THR A 213 -20.65 -2.46 0.51
C THR A 213 -20.18 -3.30 1.69
N PHE A 214 -18.88 -3.28 1.93
CA PHE A 214 -18.24 -3.88 3.11
C PHE A 214 -17.79 -2.80 4.06
N SER A 215 -17.74 -3.13 5.35
CA SER A 215 -17.21 -2.21 6.37
C SER A 215 -16.51 -2.95 7.50
N SER A 216 -15.49 -2.32 8.08
CA SER A 216 -14.86 -2.78 9.30
C SER A 216 -14.32 -1.59 10.10
N TYR A 217 -14.66 -1.59 11.38
CA TYR A 217 -14.25 -0.54 12.32
C TYR A 217 -13.59 -1.21 13.52
N PRO A 218 -12.32 -1.64 13.38
CA PRO A 218 -11.58 -2.26 14.48
C PRO A 218 -11.43 -1.28 15.65
N ALA A 219 -11.24 -1.78 16.86
CA ALA A 219 -10.94 -0.94 18.01
C ALA A 219 -9.63 -0.16 17.77
N ARG A 220 -9.51 1.01 18.40
CA ARG A 220 -8.31 1.85 18.26
C ARG A 220 -7.04 1.07 18.63
N GLY A 221 -6.03 1.17 17.80
CA GLY A 221 -4.78 0.45 17.96
C GLY A 221 -4.86 -1.04 17.58
N THR A 222 -5.91 -1.47 16.87
CA THR A 222 -6.07 -2.86 16.41
C THR A 222 -6.20 -2.98 14.91
N VAL A 223 -5.99 -4.20 14.43
CA VAL A 223 -6.01 -4.58 13.02
C VAL A 223 -6.99 -5.72 12.82
N THR A 224 -7.82 -5.66 11.77
CA THR A 224 -8.71 -6.74 11.35
C THR A 224 -8.37 -7.16 9.92
N GLN A 225 -8.30 -8.47 9.68
CA GLN A 225 -8.13 -9.06 8.36
C GLN A 225 -9.48 -9.60 7.88
N ILE A 226 -9.98 -9.08 6.77
CA ILE A 226 -11.29 -9.42 6.22
C ILE A 226 -11.10 -10.23 4.96
N THR A 227 -11.91 -11.27 4.80
CA THR A 227 -11.97 -12.06 3.58
C THR A 227 -13.38 -12.00 3.02
N PRO A 228 -13.67 -11.15 2.03
CA PRO A 228 -14.90 -11.19 1.26
C PRO A 228 -15.12 -12.56 0.63
N GLN A 229 -16.36 -13.03 0.66
CA GLN A 229 -16.79 -14.31 0.11
C GLN A 229 -18.00 -14.09 -0.79
N TYR A 230 -18.10 -14.87 -1.86
CA TYR A 230 -19.11 -14.70 -2.89
C TYR A 230 -19.72 -16.05 -3.26
N ALA A 231 -21.00 -16.02 -3.61
CA ALA A 231 -21.72 -17.14 -4.16
C ALA A 231 -22.52 -16.68 -5.39
N LEU A 232 -22.17 -17.22 -6.55
CA LEU A 232 -22.85 -16.96 -7.80
C LEU A 232 -23.69 -18.17 -8.21
N GLN A 233 -24.98 -17.95 -8.38
CA GLN A 233 -25.92 -18.90 -8.95
C GLN A 233 -26.22 -18.53 -10.40
N LEU A 234 -26.21 -19.53 -11.28
CA LEU A 234 -26.47 -19.39 -12.70
C LEU A 234 -27.38 -20.53 -13.15
N TYR A 235 -28.63 -20.23 -13.53
CA TYR A 235 -29.65 -21.24 -13.85
C TYR A 235 -30.67 -20.74 -14.88
N GLN A 236 -31.50 -21.61 -15.43
CA GLN A 236 -32.60 -21.21 -16.30
C GLN A 236 -33.79 -20.65 -15.49
N PRO A 237 -34.45 -19.58 -15.99
CA PRO A 237 -35.67 -19.07 -15.38
C PRO A 237 -36.75 -20.17 -15.28
N GLY A 238 -37.36 -20.28 -14.11
CA GLY A 238 -38.36 -21.30 -13.83
C GLY A 238 -37.83 -22.58 -13.21
N ASP A 239 -36.52 -22.79 -13.21
CA ASP A 239 -35.91 -23.82 -12.38
C ASP A 239 -35.76 -23.29 -10.94
N THR A 240 -35.86 -24.19 -9.98
CA THR A 240 -35.57 -23.87 -8.59
C THR A 240 -34.05 -23.77 -8.44
N PRO A 241 -33.50 -22.64 -7.95
CA PRO A 241 -32.08 -22.60 -7.63
C PRO A 241 -31.84 -23.68 -6.53
N GLY A 242 -31.15 -24.73 -6.91
CA GLY A 242 -30.68 -25.72 -5.95
C GLY A 242 -29.52 -25.14 -5.14
N ASP A 243 -28.92 -25.95 -4.24
CA ASP A 243 -27.75 -25.55 -3.42
C ASP A 243 -26.45 -25.36 -4.24
N TRP A 244 -26.57 -25.36 -5.56
CA TRP A 244 -25.44 -25.22 -6.48
C TRP A 244 -25.13 -23.75 -6.78
N SER A 245 -24.09 -23.30 -6.16
CA SER A 245 -23.49 -21.99 -6.44
C SER A 245 -21.99 -22.18 -6.71
N HIS A 246 -21.45 -21.32 -7.54
CA HIS A 246 -20.00 -21.19 -7.62
C HIS A 246 -19.58 -20.28 -6.48
N ASN A 247 -18.88 -20.85 -5.49
CA ASN A 247 -18.44 -20.15 -4.29
C ASN A 247 -16.94 -19.87 -4.38
N TRP A 248 -16.55 -18.65 -4.03
CA TRP A 248 -15.15 -18.31 -3.87
C TRP A 248 -14.95 -17.24 -2.79
N SER A 249 -13.73 -17.12 -2.33
CA SER A 249 -13.27 -16.03 -1.47
C SER A 249 -12.35 -15.11 -2.25
N LEU A 250 -12.30 -13.83 -1.87
CA LEU A 250 -11.27 -12.94 -2.39
C LEU A 250 -9.90 -13.59 -2.15
N PRO A 251 -9.03 -13.72 -3.18
CA PRO A 251 -7.74 -14.44 -3.07
C PRO A 251 -6.75 -13.82 -2.09
N THR A 252 -7.00 -12.60 -1.64
CA THR A 252 -6.21 -11.90 -0.63
C THR A 252 -7.12 -11.35 0.46
N LYS A 253 -6.52 -10.81 1.52
CA LYS A 253 -7.26 -10.20 2.62
C LYS A 253 -7.24 -8.68 2.51
N VAL A 254 -8.38 -8.06 2.78
CA VAL A 254 -8.46 -6.62 3.05
C VAL A 254 -8.09 -6.41 4.51
N ARG A 255 -7.06 -5.64 4.76
CA ARG A 255 -6.66 -5.23 6.09
C ARG A 255 -7.30 -3.89 6.43
N CYS A 256 -8.11 -3.86 7.48
CA CYS A 256 -8.61 -2.63 8.07
C CYS A 256 -7.97 -2.41 9.44
N ASP A 257 -7.59 -1.20 9.75
CA ASP A 257 -6.95 -0.87 11.02
C ASP A 257 -7.38 0.51 11.55
N ALA A 258 -7.12 0.74 12.82
CA ALA A 258 -7.29 2.03 13.52
C ALA A 258 -6.00 2.43 14.23
N GLU A 259 -4.83 2.11 13.63
CA GLU A 259 -3.50 2.30 14.20
C GLU A 259 -2.95 3.72 14.02
N SER A 260 -3.33 4.42 12.95
CA SER A 260 -2.85 5.76 12.64
C SER A 260 -3.96 6.82 12.72
N ALA A 261 -4.14 7.65 11.73
CA ALA A 261 -5.09 8.75 11.72
C ALA A 261 -6.55 8.28 11.44
N GLY A 262 -7.15 7.48 12.31
CA GLY A 262 -8.51 6.97 12.15
C GLY A 262 -8.58 5.63 11.44
N TYR A 263 -9.79 5.25 11.01
CA TYR A 263 -10.03 4.01 10.29
C TYR A 263 -9.55 4.08 8.85
N GLY A 264 -9.11 2.96 8.31
CA GLY A 264 -8.80 2.81 6.90
C GLY A 264 -8.54 1.36 6.51
N CYS A 265 -8.71 1.07 5.22
CA CYS A 265 -8.57 -0.28 4.68
C CYS A 265 -7.62 -0.30 3.48
N VAL A 266 -6.76 -1.31 3.40
CA VAL A 266 -5.79 -1.52 2.31
C VAL A 266 -5.56 -3.01 2.06
N ILE A 267 -4.95 -3.36 0.94
CA ILE A 267 -4.38 -4.69 0.71
C ILE A 267 -3.00 -4.75 1.37
N GLY A 268 -2.98 -5.17 2.64
CA GLY A 268 -1.77 -5.12 3.47
C GLY A 268 -0.61 -6.00 3.01
N GLN A 269 -0.84 -6.95 2.10
CA GLN A 269 0.20 -7.81 1.53
C GLN A 269 1.01 -7.14 0.42
N ILE A 270 0.51 -6.05 -0.15
CA ILE A 270 1.22 -5.27 -1.16
C ILE A 270 2.23 -4.37 -0.47
N ARG A 271 3.51 -4.57 -0.75
CA ARG A 271 4.58 -3.71 -0.26
C ARG A 271 4.54 -2.39 -1.02
N VAL A 272 4.70 -1.29 -0.31
CA VAL A 272 4.60 0.06 -0.85
C VAL A 272 5.97 0.70 -1.03
N GLN A 273 6.04 1.68 -1.94
CA GLN A 273 7.25 2.44 -2.23
C GLN A 273 7.06 3.91 -1.88
N LEU A 274 7.94 4.45 -1.05
CA LEU A 274 8.06 5.87 -0.79
C LEU A 274 8.82 6.53 -1.95
N ASN A 275 8.18 7.49 -2.62
CA ASN A 275 8.79 8.20 -3.73
C ASN A 275 9.28 9.58 -3.29
N LEU A 276 10.57 9.80 -3.38
CA LEU A 276 11.26 11.05 -3.01
C LEU A 276 12.15 11.49 -4.18
N PRO A 277 11.55 11.93 -5.33
CA PRO A 277 12.33 12.27 -6.50
C PRO A 277 13.30 13.43 -6.25
N LEU A 278 14.51 13.31 -6.79
CA LEU A 278 15.57 14.34 -6.70
C LEU A 278 15.13 15.71 -7.17
N SER A 279 14.28 15.77 -8.21
CA SER A 279 13.73 17.01 -8.74
C SER A 279 12.91 17.81 -7.73
N GLN A 280 12.32 17.13 -6.74
CA GLN A 280 11.46 17.75 -5.73
C GLN A 280 12.15 17.89 -4.37
N TRP A 281 12.93 16.88 -3.95
CA TRP A 281 13.46 16.78 -2.60
C TRP A 281 14.95 17.10 -2.49
N GLY A 282 15.63 17.34 -3.61
CA GLY A 282 16.97 17.90 -3.70
C GLY A 282 18.03 17.16 -2.89
N ALA A 283 18.74 17.88 -2.00
CA ALA A 283 19.83 17.31 -1.21
C ALA A 283 19.39 16.18 -0.28
N ALA A 284 18.16 16.20 0.24
CA ALA A 284 17.60 15.11 1.03
C ALA A 284 17.51 13.82 0.18
N ALA A 285 16.89 13.90 -1.00
CA ALA A 285 16.80 12.76 -1.92
C ALA A 285 18.19 12.27 -2.37
N ALA A 286 19.14 13.17 -2.58
CA ALA A 286 20.51 12.82 -2.93
C ALA A 286 21.22 12.06 -1.78
N THR A 287 20.92 12.41 -0.53
CA THR A 287 21.40 11.69 0.66
C THR A 287 20.85 10.25 0.69
N TYR A 288 19.55 10.08 0.44
CA TYR A 288 18.90 8.74 0.43
C TYR A 288 19.39 7.90 -0.75
N TRP A 289 19.53 8.51 -1.93
CA TRP A 289 20.12 7.85 -3.10
C TRP A 289 21.52 7.32 -2.78
N TYR A 290 22.36 8.13 -2.15
CA TYR A 290 23.71 7.71 -1.80
C TYR A 290 23.70 6.50 -0.86
N GLY A 291 22.84 6.50 0.15
CA GLY A 291 22.69 5.36 1.05
C GLY A 291 22.23 4.07 0.36
N GLN A 292 21.44 4.19 -0.69
CA GLN A 292 20.97 3.02 -1.45
C GLN A 292 21.97 2.55 -2.52
N ALA A 293 22.63 3.48 -3.22
CA ALA A 293 23.47 3.17 -4.37
C ALA A 293 24.92 2.88 -4.01
N ALA A 294 25.43 3.50 -2.94
CA ALA A 294 26.84 3.50 -2.60
C ALA A 294 27.20 2.66 -1.36
N LEU A 295 26.27 2.45 -0.44
CA LEU A 295 26.51 1.64 0.75
C LEU A 295 26.19 0.16 0.50
N VAL A 296 26.97 -0.73 1.09
CA VAL A 296 26.85 -2.19 0.91
C VAL A 296 25.50 -2.77 1.31
N ASP A 297 24.83 -2.16 2.28
CA ASP A 297 23.55 -2.63 2.78
C ASP A 297 22.36 -2.30 1.85
N HIS A 298 22.49 -1.28 1.00
CA HIS A 298 21.43 -0.85 0.06
C HIS A 298 20.04 -0.70 0.69
N TRP A 299 19.94 -0.29 1.95
CA TRP A 299 18.67 -0.17 2.67
C TRP A 299 17.63 0.63 1.88
N GLY A 300 16.40 0.16 1.83
CA GLY A 300 15.30 0.78 1.06
C GLY A 300 15.20 0.30 -0.39
N ALA A 301 16.17 -0.46 -0.89
CA ALA A 301 16.08 -1.14 -2.18
C ALA A 301 15.04 -2.29 -2.15
N PRO A 302 14.56 -2.78 -3.31
CA PRO A 302 13.57 -3.85 -3.37
C PRO A 302 13.98 -5.16 -2.67
N ASP A 303 15.26 -5.47 -2.70
CA ASP A 303 15.87 -6.66 -2.07
C ASP A 303 16.22 -6.45 -0.60
N ASN A 304 16.34 -5.21 -0.15
CA ASN A 304 16.62 -4.88 1.25
C ASN A 304 15.74 -3.72 1.78
N PRO A 305 14.42 -3.95 1.92
CA PRO A 305 13.46 -2.91 2.28
C PRO A 305 13.67 -2.39 3.71
N LEU A 306 13.27 -1.14 3.93
CA LEU A 306 13.15 -0.57 5.27
C LEU A 306 11.94 -1.16 6.00
N ARG A 307 11.99 -1.16 7.33
CA ARG A 307 10.89 -1.57 8.21
C ARG A 307 10.51 -0.42 9.12
N ARG A 308 9.23 -0.02 9.07
CA ARG A 308 8.73 1.04 9.94
C ARG A 308 8.92 0.67 11.42
N ASN A 309 9.40 1.62 12.22
CA ASN A 309 9.34 1.58 13.67
C ASN A 309 8.37 2.67 14.15
N LYS A 310 7.23 2.28 14.72
CA LYS A 310 6.22 3.23 15.19
C LYS A 310 6.55 3.87 16.54
N ASN A 311 7.60 3.43 17.20
CA ASN A 311 8.03 3.96 18.49
C ASN A 311 8.68 5.34 18.32
N GLU A 312 7.90 6.38 18.59
CA GLU A 312 8.34 7.77 18.44
C GLU A 312 9.50 8.14 19.35
N ALA A 313 9.50 7.62 20.59
CA ALA A 313 10.62 7.82 21.52
C ALA A 313 11.92 7.19 20.98
N GLN A 314 11.81 6.02 20.33
CA GLN A 314 12.96 5.41 19.67
C GLN A 314 13.43 6.23 18.46
N ALA A 315 12.51 6.77 17.65
CA ALA A 315 12.88 7.64 16.54
C ALA A 315 13.59 8.92 17.00
N ILE A 316 13.16 9.51 18.12
CA ILE A 316 13.85 10.65 18.75
C ILE A 316 15.26 10.24 19.21
N ALA A 317 15.38 9.10 19.90
CA ALA A 317 16.67 8.57 20.33
C ALA A 317 17.60 8.25 19.16
N ASN A 318 17.05 7.76 18.05
CA ASN A 318 17.79 7.49 16.82
C ASN A 318 18.39 8.78 16.23
N ARG A 319 17.58 9.86 16.09
CA ARG A 319 18.07 11.17 15.63
C ARG A 319 19.13 11.74 16.56
N TYR A 320 18.95 11.58 17.87
CA TYR A 320 19.94 12.03 18.86
C TYR A 320 21.29 11.34 18.67
N ARG A 321 21.28 10.02 18.47
CA ARG A 321 22.48 9.21 18.26
C ARG A 321 23.18 9.51 16.93
N THR A 322 22.43 9.76 15.86
CA THR A 322 23.02 9.96 14.53
C THR A 322 23.42 11.41 14.29
N CYS A 323 22.61 12.37 14.70
CA CYS A 323 22.72 13.77 14.29
C CYS A 323 22.99 14.76 15.42
N LYS A 324 23.01 14.35 16.69
CA LYS A 324 23.13 15.25 17.83
C LYS A 324 24.21 14.79 18.81
N GLU A 325 24.11 15.23 20.05
CA GLU A 325 25.10 15.03 21.13
C GLU A 325 25.30 13.55 21.48
N GLY A 326 24.42 12.66 21.06
CA GLY A 326 24.60 11.21 21.22
C GLY A 326 25.53 10.57 20.18
N SER A 327 25.93 11.32 19.15
CA SER A 327 26.92 10.88 18.15
C SER A 327 28.32 10.93 18.71
N SER A 328 29.13 9.90 18.44
CA SER A 328 30.53 9.85 18.82
C SER A 328 31.41 10.91 18.11
N ILE A 329 30.95 11.37 16.93
CA ILE A 329 31.51 12.51 16.19
C ILE A 329 30.42 13.56 16.00
N PRO A 330 30.59 14.79 16.55
CA PRO A 330 29.58 15.85 16.37
C PRO A 330 29.32 16.18 14.90
N PHE A 331 28.11 16.58 14.59
CA PHE A 331 27.74 17.14 13.29
C PHE A 331 28.03 18.64 13.30
N TYR A 332 28.95 19.11 12.47
CA TYR A 332 29.31 20.52 12.34
C TYR A 332 28.64 21.11 11.11
N LYS A 333 27.76 22.10 11.32
CA LYS A 333 27.08 22.81 10.24
C LYS A 333 28.06 23.50 9.31
N GLN A 334 27.74 23.47 8.01
CA GLN A 334 28.50 24.15 6.98
C GLN A 334 27.87 25.50 6.66
N ASP A 335 28.68 26.56 6.61
CA ASP A 335 28.22 27.95 6.41
C ASP A 335 27.74 28.19 4.96
N ASP A 336 28.24 27.44 3.99
CA ASP A 336 27.88 27.52 2.59
C ASP A 336 26.56 26.80 2.23
N ILE A 337 25.99 26.02 3.17
CA ILE A 337 24.70 25.38 3.02
C ILE A 337 23.63 26.17 3.79
N PRO A 338 22.61 26.73 3.10
CA PRO A 338 21.60 27.55 3.75
C PRO A 338 20.88 26.80 4.86
N THR A 339 21.00 27.29 6.11
CA THR A 339 20.39 26.63 7.29
C THR A 339 20.71 25.13 7.37
N ASP A 340 21.98 24.78 7.23
CA ASP A 340 22.46 23.40 7.22
C ASP A 340 21.90 22.57 8.38
N SER A 341 21.43 21.36 8.05
CA SER A 341 20.87 20.42 8.99
C SER A 341 21.30 18.99 8.65
N CYS A 342 21.49 18.20 9.70
CA CYS A 342 21.78 16.77 9.55
C CYS A 342 20.53 16.02 9.11
N ASP A 343 20.63 15.31 7.99
CA ASP A 343 19.64 14.35 7.51
C ASP A 343 20.24 12.94 7.54
N GLU A 344 19.47 11.99 8.03
CA GLU A 344 19.96 10.63 8.25
C GLU A 344 19.28 9.59 7.35
N TYR A 345 20.07 8.64 6.86
CA TYR A 345 19.57 7.47 6.17
C TYR A 345 20.34 6.19 6.60
N PRO A 346 19.66 5.08 6.96
CA PRO A 346 18.20 4.87 7.01
C PRO A 346 17.47 5.79 7.99
N PHE A 347 16.19 6.09 7.68
CA PHE A 347 15.38 7.03 8.46
C PHE A 347 15.29 6.67 9.94
N ALA A 348 15.31 7.66 10.84
CA ALA A 348 15.18 7.47 12.28
C ALA A 348 13.93 6.69 12.69
N GLY A 349 12.83 6.82 11.94
CA GLY A 349 11.56 6.10 12.15
C GLY A 349 11.53 4.68 11.58
N THR A 350 12.70 4.06 11.37
CA THR A 350 12.83 2.67 10.91
C THR A 350 13.67 1.84 11.87
N PHE A 351 13.53 0.51 11.82
CA PHE A 351 14.35 -0.40 12.60
C PHE A 351 15.83 -0.39 12.19
N GLN A 352 16.13 0.09 10.99
CA GLN A 352 17.47 0.21 10.44
C GLN A 352 18.17 1.51 10.87
N GLY A 353 17.40 2.55 11.23
CA GLY A 353 17.91 3.84 11.65
C GLY A 353 18.60 3.86 13.01
N GLY A 354 19.14 5.01 13.40
CA GLY A 354 19.74 5.25 14.72
C GLY A 354 21.12 4.66 14.91
N LYS A 355 21.90 4.55 13.86
CA LYS A 355 23.33 4.24 13.94
C LYS A 355 24.10 5.43 14.55
N ASP A 356 25.27 5.16 15.12
CA ASP A 356 26.15 6.22 15.60
C ASP A 356 26.60 7.12 14.43
N GLY A 357 26.39 8.42 14.56
CA GLY A 357 26.76 9.37 13.51
C GLY A 357 28.24 9.36 13.13
N GLY A 358 29.13 9.04 14.09
CA GLY A 358 30.54 8.87 13.80
C GLY A 358 30.87 7.66 12.91
N SER A 359 29.97 6.70 12.80
CA SER A 359 30.11 5.54 11.92
C SER A 359 29.41 5.73 10.57
N CYS A 360 28.68 6.83 10.34
CA CYS A 360 28.02 7.11 9.09
C CYS A 360 28.98 7.69 8.04
N ALA A 361 28.70 7.43 6.77
CA ALA A 361 29.24 8.23 5.68
C ALA A 361 28.71 9.65 5.80
N GLU A 362 29.60 10.63 5.98
CA GLU A 362 29.21 12.04 6.04
C GLU A 362 29.42 12.69 4.67
N ILE A 363 28.34 13.22 4.08
CA ILE A 363 28.34 13.71 2.71
C ILE A 363 27.67 15.07 2.57
N LEU A 364 28.08 15.80 1.53
CA LEU A 364 27.55 17.12 1.15
C LEU A 364 26.98 17.05 -0.27
N PRO A 365 25.66 16.85 -0.43
CA PRO A 365 25.02 16.89 -1.73
C PRO A 365 24.90 18.34 -2.21
N LYS A 366 25.45 18.66 -3.39
CA LYS A 366 25.39 20.01 -4.02
C LYS A 366 24.86 19.89 -5.44
N PHE A 367 24.00 20.83 -5.83
CA PHE A 367 23.49 20.92 -7.21
C PHE A 367 24.35 21.92 -8.02
N GLU A 368 25.15 21.40 -8.94
CA GLU A 368 26.12 22.22 -9.70
C GLU A 368 26.17 21.78 -11.17
N GLY A 369 26.13 22.75 -12.06
CA GLY A 369 26.19 22.47 -13.50
C GLY A 369 25.03 21.63 -14.02
N GLY A 370 23.84 21.75 -13.39
CA GLY A 370 22.66 21.01 -13.76
C GLY A 370 22.59 19.55 -13.24
N THR A 371 23.53 19.14 -12.41
CA THR A 371 23.59 17.78 -11.84
C THR A 371 23.82 17.81 -10.33
N TRP A 372 23.38 16.74 -9.66
CA TRP A 372 23.70 16.53 -8.25
C TRP A 372 25.09 15.91 -8.15
N LYS A 373 25.94 16.47 -7.27
CA LYS A 373 27.26 16.00 -6.94
C LYS A 373 27.35 15.72 -5.44
N ILE A 374 27.98 14.65 -5.07
CA ILE A 374 28.23 14.26 -3.68
C ILE A 374 29.66 14.56 -3.34
N TYR A 375 29.86 15.43 -2.35
CA TYR A 375 31.16 15.75 -1.78
C TYR A 375 31.32 15.07 -0.42
N TYR A 376 32.56 14.95 0.05
CA TYR A 376 32.92 14.46 1.37
C TYR A 376 34.07 15.28 1.97
N PHE A 377 34.24 15.25 3.27
CA PHE A 377 35.37 15.86 3.95
C PHE A 377 36.63 15.00 3.82
N LEU A 378 37.78 15.64 3.53
CA LEU A 378 39.06 14.93 3.25
C LEU A 378 39.51 14.02 4.38
N ASP A 379 39.21 14.38 5.63
CA ASP A 379 39.54 13.61 6.83
C ASP A 379 38.62 12.38 7.04
N ARG A 380 37.49 12.30 6.31
CA ARG A 380 36.47 11.26 6.48
C ARG A 380 35.92 10.75 5.14
N LYS A 381 36.80 10.25 4.30
CA LYS A 381 36.39 9.67 3.01
C LYS A 381 35.51 8.43 3.23
N PRO A 382 34.28 8.42 2.71
CA PRO A 382 33.43 7.24 2.76
C PRO A 382 34.05 6.03 2.07
N THR A 383 33.84 4.86 2.63
CA THR A 383 34.37 3.57 2.16
C THR A 383 33.34 2.71 1.46
N GLY A 384 32.03 3.01 1.63
CA GLY A 384 30.91 2.22 1.14
C GLY A 384 30.46 1.13 2.12
N TYR A 385 31.16 0.93 3.24
CA TYR A 385 30.83 -0.05 4.28
C TYR A 385 30.17 0.58 5.52
N GLU A 386 29.89 1.87 5.47
CA GLU A 386 29.23 2.57 6.57
C GLU A 386 27.78 2.07 6.72
N PRO A 387 27.28 1.90 7.97
CA PRO A 387 25.93 1.40 8.21
C PRO A 387 24.83 2.46 8.01
N CYS A 388 25.20 3.69 7.68
CA CYS A 388 24.32 4.86 7.56
C CYS A 388 24.96 5.98 6.75
N VAL A 389 24.12 6.93 6.35
CA VAL A 389 24.56 8.21 5.77
C VAL A 389 24.10 9.35 6.68
N ARG A 390 24.94 10.35 6.80
CA ARG A 390 24.67 11.63 7.43
C ARG A 390 24.91 12.72 6.39
N GLY A 391 23.83 13.31 5.87
CA GLY A 391 23.88 14.32 4.82
C GLY A 391 23.78 15.74 5.38
N HIS A 392 24.56 16.65 4.80
CA HIS A 392 24.41 18.09 4.99
C HIS A 392 23.31 18.59 4.05
N VAL A 393 22.14 18.95 4.60
CA VAL A 393 20.93 19.25 3.84
C VAL A 393 20.32 20.57 4.32
N PRO A 394 19.92 21.48 3.40
CA PRO A 394 19.17 22.67 3.78
C PRO A 394 17.93 22.29 4.61
N LEU A 395 17.73 22.92 5.77
CA LEU A 395 16.68 22.58 6.74
C LEU A 395 15.30 22.42 6.09
N LYS A 396 14.97 23.29 5.12
CA LYS A 396 13.68 23.21 4.41
C LYS A 396 13.52 21.87 3.67
N GLN A 397 14.54 21.44 2.93
CA GLN A 397 14.48 20.18 2.18
C GLN A 397 14.39 18.97 3.12
N ASN A 398 15.18 18.97 4.20
CA ASN A 398 15.14 17.92 5.23
C ASN A 398 13.74 17.85 5.88
N THR A 399 13.17 18.99 6.30
CA THR A 399 11.85 19.04 6.96
C THR A 399 10.74 18.60 6.01
N ASP A 400 10.77 19.04 4.77
CA ASP A 400 9.76 18.71 3.76
C ASP A 400 9.81 17.21 3.41
N ALA A 401 11.01 16.64 3.22
CA ALA A 401 11.20 15.21 2.97
C ALA A 401 10.72 14.36 4.17
N GLY A 402 11.07 14.76 5.39
CA GLY A 402 10.57 14.12 6.61
C GLY A 402 9.03 14.19 6.73
N GLY A 403 8.42 15.30 6.31
CA GLY A 403 6.98 15.46 6.22
C GLY A 403 6.34 14.48 5.22
N GLU A 404 7.00 14.27 4.06
CA GLU A 404 6.54 13.29 3.06
C GLU A 404 6.60 11.85 3.58
N VAL A 405 7.67 11.47 4.27
CA VAL A 405 7.73 10.17 4.96
C VAL A 405 6.55 9.98 5.90
N GLY A 406 6.18 11.02 6.65
CA GLY A 406 5.03 11.00 7.55
C GLY A 406 3.70 10.83 6.82
N ARG A 407 3.48 11.55 5.71
CA ARG A 407 2.28 11.43 4.86
C ARG A 407 2.19 10.04 4.24
N PHE A 408 3.26 9.56 3.64
CA PHE A 408 3.35 8.21 3.06
C PHE A 408 2.94 7.13 4.06
N ILE A 409 3.47 7.17 5.29
CA ILE A 409 3.13 6.21 6.32
C ILE A 409 1.63 6.21 6.63
N GLN A 410 0.98 7.37 6.62
CA GLN A 410 -0.45 7.50 6.89
C GLN A 410 -1.30 7.08 5.70
N ASP A 411 -0.97 7.54 4.50
CA ASP A 411 -1.74 7.31 3.29
C ASP A 411 -1.65 5.85 2.84
N GLU A 412 -0.48 5.23 2.97
CA GLU A 412 -0.27 3.81 2.66
C GLU A 412 -0.56 2.89 3.85
N ARG A 413 -0.92 3.46 5.00
CA ARG A 413 -1.18 2.72 6.25
C ARG A 413 -0.09 1.71 6.56
N VAL A 414 1.16 2.15 6.52
CA VAL A 414 2.31 1.31 6.85
C VAL A 414 2.31 1.07 8.35
N LEU A 415 2.15 -0.18 8.79
CA LEU A 415 2.11 -0.55 10.21
C LEU A 415 3.52 -0.74 10.79
N ASP A 416 3.57 -0.92 12.12
CA ASP A 416 4.82 -1.24 12.80
C ASP A 416 5.45 -2.53 12.23
N ALA A 417 6.75 -2.50 12.01
CA ALA A 417 7.54 -3.55 11.37
C ALA A 417 7.17 -3.89 9.90
N GLU A 418 6.18 -3.22 9.31
CA GLU A 418 5.85 -3.39 7.90
C GLU A 418 6.97 -2.86 7.00
N GLN A 419 7.24 -3.59 5.93
CA GLN A 419 8.30 -3.28 4.97
C GLN A 419 7.84 -2.27 3.92
N PHE A 420 8.73 -1.38 3.52
CA PHE A 420 8.56 -0.48 2.39
C PHE A 420 9.89 -0.22 1.70
N THR A 421 9.83 0.17 0.43
CA THR A 421 10.99 0.57 -0.36
C THR A 421 11.02 2.08 -0.54
N VAL A 422 12.14 2.61 -0.98
CA VAL A 422 12.34 4.05 -1.26
C VAL A 422 12.84 4.20 -2.68
N SER A 423 12.27 5.15 -3.43
CA SER A 423 12.77 5.59 -4.72
C SER A 423 13.10 7.07 -4.66
N THR A 424 14.24 7.44 -5.24
CA THR A 424 14.69 8.83 -5.36
C THR A 424 14.68 9.31 -6.81
N GLU A 425 14.03 8.57 -7.69
CA GLU A 425 13.99 8.77 -9.13
C GLU A 425 12.85 9.72 -9.55
N GLY A 426 13.04 10.45 -10.65
CA GLY A 426 12.07 11.37 -11.22
C GLY A 426 12.61 12.77 -11.51
#